data_00f46f08e5e678ae3d832c1af4a489b6
#
_entry.id   00f46f08e5e678ae3d832c1af4a489b6
#
_cell.length_a   1.000
_cell.length_b   1.000
_cell.length_c   1.000
_cell.angle_alpha   90.00
_cell.angle_beta   90.00
_cell.angle_gamma   90.00
#
_symmetry.space_group_name_H-M   'P 1'
#
loop_
_entity.id
_entity.type
_entity.pdbx_description
1 polymer ?
#
loop_
_entity_poly.entity_id
_entity_poly.type
_entity_poly.pdbx_seq_one_letter_code
_entity_poly.pdbx_strand_id
1 'polypeptide(L)'
;MAKRWSGGLAFSPERELQVFREMALKGEHLTGTAMAGHGWEFTPGEKEDVIFDMTTESDADDDFFAMCKQAGWTHVLSVADTHIFKAAPGTVALHTDEQLETEILENQRNRFAKASVVSIVIFIAVFLLIANVEWPNIIEVVLGVAAIFLVVYTWMPLLGFQTKLVKARKQLDD
;
A
#
# COMPACT_ATOMS: atom_id res chain seq x y z
N MET A 1 -10.95 20.53 2.75
CA MET A 1 -10.36 19.22 2.37
C MET A 1 -8.87 19.40 2.20
N ALA A 2 -8.08 18.78 3.05
CA ALA A 2 -6.61 18.82 2.95
C ALA A 2 -6.13 17.58 2.18
N LYS A 3 -5.08 17.75 1.36
CA LYS A 3 -4.45 16.64 0.63
C LYS A 3 -2.99 16.57 1.00
N ARG A 4 -2.49 15.35 1.25
CA ARG A 4 -1.08 15.11 1.56
C ARG A 4 -0.53 13.99 0.70
N TRP A 5 0.73 14.13 0.29
CA TRP A 5 1.45 13.05 -0.37
C TRP A 5 1.69 11.90 0.62
N SER A 6 1.55 10.69 0.13
CA SER A 6 1.86 9.46 0.87
C SER A 6 3.32 9.09 0.68
N GLY A 7 3.97 8.60 1.75
CA GLY A 7 5.24 7.91 1.67
C GLY A 7 5.11 6.48 1.13
N GLY A 8 3.86 6.02 0.93
CA GLY A 8 3.49 4.68 0.49
C GLY A 8 3.28 3.71 1.65
N LEU A 9 2.07 3.17 1.77
CA LEU A 9 1.74 2.14 2.77
C LEU A 9 2.67 0.92 2.70
N ALA A 10 3.12 0.57 1.50
CA ALA A 10 4.02 -0.55 1.30
C ALA A 10 5.44 -0.32 1.86
N PHE A 11 5.88 0.94 1.95
CA PHE A 11 7.26 1.27 2.35
C PHE A 11 7.39 1.68 3.81
N SER A 12 6.41 2.40 4.35
CA SER A 12 6.47 2.97 5.70
C SER A 12 5.07 3.05 6.32
N PRO A 13 4.41 1.91 6.58
CA PRO A 13 3.06 1.89 7.13
C PRO A 13 2.97 2.59 8.49
N GLU A 14 3.92 2.35 9.38
CA GLU A 14 3.93 2.92 10.73
C GLU A 14 3.95 4.47 10.67
N ARG A 15 4.71 5.02 9.71
CA ARG A 15 4.78 6.46 9.51
C ARG A 15 3.46 7.02 8.96
N GLU A 16 2.80 6.31 8.06
CA GLU A 16 1.50 6.73 7.53
C GLU A 16 0.43 6.68 8.62
N LEU A 17 0.38 5.62 9.43
CA LEU A 17 -0.53 5.50 10.56
C LEU A 17 -0.31 6.62 11.60
N GLN A 18 0.95 6.98 11.85
CA GLN A 18 1.28 8.11 12.71
C GLN A 18 0.80 9.44 12.12
N VAL A 19 0.96 9.66 10.80
CA VAL A 19 0.43 10.84 10.11
C VAL A 19 -1.09 10.92 10.25
N PHE A 20 -1.82 9.82 10.12
CA PHE A 20 -3.28 9.80 10.28
C PHE A 20 -3.68 10.20 11.70
N ARG A 21 -2.98 9.71 12.73
CA ARG A 21 -3.19 10.11 14.11
C ARG A 21 -2.93 11.60 14.32
N GLU A 22 -1.80 12.12 13.82
CA GLU A 22 -1.48 13.55 13.93
C GLU A 22 -2.52 14.44 13.26
N MET A 23 -3.11 13.99 12.15
CA MET A 23 -4.16 14.72 11.46
C MET A 23 -5.46 14.66 12.23
N ALA A 24 -5.86 13.51 12.80
CA ALA A 24 -7.05 13.36 13.63
C ALA A 24 -6.98 14.26 14.89
N LEU A 25 -5.81 14.36 15.53
CA LEU A 25 -5.57 15.28 16.65
C LEU A 25 -5.74 16.78 16.26
N LYS A 26 -5.60 17.11 14.99
CA LYS A 26 -5.83 18.48 14.47
C LYS A 26 -7.27 18.70 14.01
N GLY A 27 -8.11 17.64 14.02
CA GLY A 27 -9.48 17.67 13.50
C GLY A 27 -9.54 17.46 11.99
N GLU A 28 -8.57 16.77 11.41
CA GLU A 28 -8.55 16.39 10.00
C GLU A 28 -8.65 14.87 9.90
N HIS A 29 -9.77 14.37 9.39
CA HIS A 29 -10.09 12.94 9.33
C HIS A 29 -9.77 12.36 7.96
N LEU A 30 -9.10 11.23 7.93
CA LEU A 30 -8.85 10.47 6.71
C LEU A 30 -10.19 10.04 6.08
N THR A 31 -10.40 10.39 4.81
CA THR A 31 -11.66 10.07 4.09
C THR A 31 -11.43 9.42 2.74
N GLY A 32 -10.21 9.44 2.20
CA GLY A 32 -9.97 8.85 0.90
C GLY A 32 -8.53 8.91 0.45
N THR A 33 -8.32 8.40 -0.76
CA THR A 33 -7.06 8.55 -1.49
C THR A 33 -7.10 9.77 -2.40
N ALA A 34 -5.96 10.40 -2.61
CA ALA A 34 -5.79 11.55 -3.49
C ALA A 34 -4.66 11.30 -4.49
N MET A 35 -4.51 12.18 -5.49
CA MET A 35 -3.37 12.18 -6.42
C MET A 35 -3.18 10.83 -7.13
N ALA A 36 -4.28 10.26 -7.64
CA ALA A 36 -4.28 8.94 -8.31
C ALA A 36 -3.69 7.80 -7.44
N GLY A 37 -3.97 7.81 -6.13
CA GLY A 37 -3.49 6.79 -5.18
C GLY A 37 -2.12 7.09 -4.55
N HIS A 38 -1.49 8.21 -4.88
CA HIS A 38 -0.21 8.62 -4.33
C HIS A 38 -0.31 9.60 -3.15
N GLY A 39 -1.50 9.77 -2.59
CA GLY A 39 -1.75 10.67 -1.47
C GLY A 39 -3.03 10.35 -0.73
N TRP A 40 -3.24 11.09 0.35
CA TRP A 40 -4.38 10.96 1.25
C TRP A 40 -5.24 12.22 1.21
N GLU A 41 -6.53 12.03 1.32
CA GLU A 41 -7.52 13.09 1.45
C GLU A 41 -8.10 13.12 2.85
N PHE A 42 -8.17 14.34 3.43
CA PHE A 42 -8.67 14.57 4.78
C PHE A 42 -9.81 15.58 4.76
N THR A 43 -10.80 15.35 5.59
CA THR A 43 -11.96 16.24 5.76
C THR A 43 -11.93 16.82 7.17
N PRO A 44 -12.21 18.14 7.33
CA PRO A 44 -12.31 18.77 8.64
C PRO A 44 -13.42 18.16 9.49
N GLY A 45 -13.14 18.00 10.80
CA GLY A 45 -14.06 17.49 11.79
C GLY A 45 -13.62 17.87 13.20
N GLU A 46 -14.15 17.21 14.21
CA GLU A 46 -13.71 17.39 15.59
C GLU A 46 -12.35 16.75 15.83
N LYS A 47 -11.60 17.26 16.81
CA LYS A 47 -10.32 16.67 17.21
C LYS A 47 -10.57 15.35 17.90
N GLU A 48 -9.90 14.30 17.42
CA GLU A 48 -9.98 12.97 18.01
C GLU A 48 -8.59 12.47 18.40
N ASP A 49 -8.45 11.97 19.64
CA ASP A 49 -7.28 11.18 20.02
C ASP A 49 -7.59 9.71 19.74
N VAL A 50 -7.14 9.22 18.61
CA VAL A 50 -7.32 7.86 18.14
C VAL A 50 -5.99 7.30 17.63
N ILE A 51 -5.87 5.99 17.72
CA ILE A 51 -4.79 5.24 17.05
C ILE A 51 -5.32 4.67 15.75
N PHE A 52 -4.42 4.46 14.81
CA PHE A 52 -4.71 3.81 13.55
C PHE A 52 -3.92 2.52 13.44
N ASP A 53 -4.53 1.55 12.79
CA ASP A 53 -3.89 0.29 12.43
C ASP A 53 -4.41 -0.15 11.05
N MET A 54 -3.75 -1.10 10.42
CA MET A 54 -4.17 -1.62 9.13
C MET A 54 -3.97 -3.13 9.08
N THR A 55 -4.79 -3.79 8.27
CA THR A 55 -4.62 -5.21 7.95
C THR A 55 -4.87 -5.46 6.48
N THR A 56 -4.36 -6.56 5.96
CA THR A 56 -4.55 -6.96 4.57
C THR A 56 -5.42 -8.21 4.52
N GLU A 57 -6.58 -8.09 3.86
CA GLU A 57 -7.52 -9.18 3.66
C GLU A 57 -8.10 -9.07 2.24
N SER A 58 -7.86 -10.11 1.42
CA SER A 58 -8.24 -10.07 -0.01
C SER A 58 -9.73 -10.28 -0.25
N ASP A 59 -10.40 -10.99 0.64
CA ASP A 59 -11.83 -11.32 0.55
C ASP A 59 -12.59 -10.82 1.77
N ALA A 60 -12.27 -9.57 2.22
CA ALA A 60 -12.91 -8.97 3.38
C ALA A 60 -14.43 -8.86 3.19
N ASP A 61 -15.16 -9.60 4.00
CA ASP A 61 -16.61 -9.63 4.04
C ASP A 61 -17.18 -8.87 5.26
N ASP A 62 -18.48 -8.84 5.38
CA ASP A 62 -19.15 -8.18 6.50
C ASP A 62 -18.80 -8.79 7.85
N ASP A 63 -18.51 -10.09 7.90
CA ASP A 63 -18.13 -10.81 9.13
C ASP A 63 -16.73 -10.37 9.57
N PHE A 64 -15.80 -10.19 8.64
CA PHE A 64 -14.47 -9.64 8.93
C PHE A 64 -14.55 -8.24 9.55
N PHE A 65 -15.34 -7.31 8.97
CA PHE A 65 -15.52 -5.97 9.54
C PHE A 65 -16.25 -6.00 10.88
N ALA A 66 -17.22 -6.91 11.06
CA ALA A 66 -17.91 -7.09 12.34
C ALA A 66 -16.96 -7.59 13.43
N MET A 67 -16.06 -8.49 13.11
CA MET A 67 -15.02 -8.99 14.03
C MET A 67 -14.08 -7.87 14.46
N CYS A 68 -13.56 -7.09 13.52
CA CYS A 68 -12.72 -5.93 13.83
C CYS A 68 -13.46 -4.92 14.72
N LYS A 69 -14.74 -4.67 14.47
CA LYS A 69 -15.58 -3.79 15.27
C LYS A 69 -15.78 -4.32 16.69
N GLN A 70 -15.98 -5.62 16.88
CA GLN A 70 -16.06 -6.25 18.20
C GLN A 70 -14.76 -6.12 18.99
N ALA A 71 -13.61 -6.13 18.31
CA ALA A 71 -12.31 -5.87 18.89
C ALA A 71 -12.03 -4.39 19.20
N GLY A 72 -13.00 -3.49 18.96
CA GLY A 72 -12.91 -2.05 19.24
C GLY A 72 -12.38 -1.20 18.08
N TRP A 73 -12.23 -1.78 16.89
CA TRP A 73 -11.73 -1.09 15.71
C TRP A 73 -12.86 -0.63 14.79
N THR A 74 -12.77 0.60 14.34
CA THR A 74 -13.72 1.19 13.37
C THR A 74 -13.04 1.30 12.02
N HIS A 75 -13.63 0.70 11.00
CA HIS A 75 -13.13 0.82 9.62
C HIS A 75 -13.21 2.26 9.13
N VAL A 76 -12.14 2.73 8.49
CA VAL A 76 -12.01 4.10 7.95
C VAL A 76 -11.95 4.09 6.44
N LEU A 77 -11.07 3.29 5.85
CA LEU A 77 -10.82 3.28 4.41
C LEU A 77 -10.23 1.95 3.96
N SER A 78 -10.61 1.50 2.77
CA SER A 78 -9.98 0.37 2.08
C SER A 78 -9.26 0.85 0.82
N VAL A 79 -8.04 0.37 0.63
CA VAL A 79 -7.23 0.61 -0.57
C VAL A 79 -6.75 -0.74 -1.09
N ALA A 80 -7.37 -1.21 -2.16
CA ALA A 80 -7.26 -2.61 -2.62
C ALA A 80 -7.57 -3.58 -1.46
N ASP A 81 -6.66 -4.52 -1.19
CA ASP A 81 -6.80 -5.52 -0.13
C ASP A 81 -6.36 -5.00 1.27
N THR A 82 -5.98 -3.73 1.38
CA THR A 82 -5.54 -3.14 2.66
C THR A 82 -6.66 -2.31 3.27
N HIS A 83 -7.01 -2.64 4.51
CA HIS A 83 -8.08 -1.99 5.27
C HIS A 83 -7.48 -1.21 6.44
N ILE A 84 -7.81 0.08 6.53
CA ILE A 84 -7.34 1.01 7.56
C ILE A 84 -8.45 1.18 8.59
N PHE A 85 -8.08 1.04 9.85
CA PHE A 85 -8.98 1.15 10.99
C PHE A 85 -8.51 2.22 11.96
N LYS A 86 -9.44 2.74 12.77
CA LYS A 86 -9.15 3.60 13.92
C LYS A 86 -9.77 3.04 15.20
N ALA A 87 -9.12 3.27 16.33
CA ALA A 87 -9.61 2.88 17.65
C ALA A 87 -9.17 3.85 18.73
N ALA A 88 -9.73 3.73 19.94
CA ALA A 88 -9.26 4.46 21.10
C ALA A 88 -7.82 4.06 21.48
N PRO A 89 -7.00 4.99 22.02
CA PRO A 89 -5.68 4.67 22.51
C PRO A 89 -5.71 3.53 23.54
N GLY A 90 -4.82 2.56 23.37
CA GLY A 90 -4.75 1.37 24.25
C GLY A 90 -5.56 0.17 23.77
N THR A 91 -6.29 0.29 22.67
CA THR A 91 -6.90 -0.88 22.00
C THR A 91 -5.80 -1.82 21.53
N VAL A 92 -6.01 -3.13 21.72
CA VAL A 92 -5.07 -4.17 21.25
C VAL A 92 -4.93 -4.07 19.73
N ALA A 93 -3.69 -4.12 19.23
CA ALA A 93 -3.42 -4.06 17.80
C ALA A 93 -4.16 -5.17 17.03
N LEU A 94 -4.54 -4.91 15.79
CA LEU A 94 -5.16 -5.91 14.91
C LEU A 94 -4.17 -7.02 14.56
N HIS A 95 -2.88 -6.70 14.53
CA HIS A 95 -1.81 -7.66 14.29
C HIS A 95 -1.23 -8.14 15.62
N THR A 96 -1.65 -9.29 16.08
CA THR A 96 -1.10 -9.94 17.29
C THR A 96 -0.22 -11.15 16.96
N ASP A 97 -0.14 -11.54 15.69
CA ASP A 97 0.62 -12.72 15.26
C ASP A 97 1.67 -12.32 14.20
N GLU A 98 2.94 -12.22 14.62
CA GLU A 98 4.09 -11.92 13.77
C GLU A 98 4.27 -12.94 12.63
N GLN A 99 3.81 -14.18 12.82
CA GLN A 99 3.85 -15.21 11.78
C GLN A 99 2.84 -14.92 10.67
N LEU A 100 1.63 -14.52 11.03
CA LEU A 100 0.60 -14.13 10.07
C LEU A 100 1.01 -12.90 9.26
N GLU A 101 1.61 -11.90 9.91
CA GLU A 101 2.15 -10.73 9.22
C GLU A 101 3.22 -11.11 8.19
N THR A 102 4.11 -12.02 8.56
CA THR A 102 5.16 -12.52 7.65
C THR A 102 4.56 -13.25 6.44
N GLU A 103 3.54 -14.07 6.64
CA GLU A 103 2.86 -14.79 5.57
C GLU A 103 2.14 -13.84 4.60
N ILE A 104 1.46 -12.82 5.12
CA ILE A 104 0.81 -11.78 4.31
C ILE A 104 1.84 -11.02 3.47
N LEU A 105 2.97 -10.62 4.05
CA LEU A 105 4.06 -9.95 3.34
C LEU A 105 4.67 -10.85 2.25
N GLU A 106 4.79 -12.16 2.49
CA GLU A 106 5.25 -13.13 1.50
C GLU A 106 4.30 -13.26 0.31
N ASN A 107 3.01 -13.34 0.58
CA ASN A 107 1.98 -13.43 -0.46
C ASN A 107 1.98 -12.17 -1.34
N GLN A 108 2.04 -10.99 -0.74
CA GLN A 108 2.13 -9.73 -1.49
C GLN A 108 3.43 -9.65 -2.32
N ARG A 109 4.58 -9.98 -1.72
CA ARG A 109 5.85 -10.07 -2.47
C ARG A 109 5.73 -10.99 -3.68
N ASN A 110 5.13 -12.17 -3.52
CA ASN A 110 5.00 -13.14 -4.59
C ASN A 110 4.09 -12.65 -5.73
N ARG A 111 3.02 -11.92 -5.41
CA ARG A 111 2.15 -11.28 -6.42
C ARG A 111 2.94 -10.24 -7.23
N PHE A 112 3.68 -9.35 -6.56
CA PHE A 112 4.50 -8.34 -7.25
C PHE A 112 5.70 -8.96 -7.97
N ALA A 113 6.29 -10.04 -7.48
CA ALA A 113 7.35 -10.76 -8.18
C ALA A 113 6.85 -11.33 -9.52
N LYS A 114 5.66 -11.94 -9.55
CA LYS A 114 5.05 -12.40 -10.81
C LYS A 114 4.78 -11.24 -11.76
N ALA A 115 4.22 -10.13 -11.26
CA ALA A 115 3.98 -8.94 -12.08
C ALA A 115 5.28 -8.33 -12.63
N SER A 116 6.36 -8.35 -11.85
CA SER A 116 7.67 -7.86 -12.26
C SER A 116 8.30 -8.71 -13.38
N VAL A 117 8.14 -10.03 -13.32
CA VAL A 117 8.59 -10.92 -14.42
C VAL A 117 7.80 -10.62 -15.71
N VAL A 118 6.49 -10.48 -15.61
CA VAL A 118 5.64 -10.13 -16.77
C VAL A 118 6.03 -8.76 -17.34
N SER A 119 6.31 -7.77 -16.49
CA SER A 119 6.73 -6.44 -16.94
C SER A 119 8.06 -6.44 -17.69
N ILE A 120 9.02 -7.28 -17.27
CA ILE A 120 10.29 -7.45 -17.99
C ILE A 120 10.05 -8.07 -19.37
N VAL A 121 9.22 -9.11 -19.45
CA VAL A 121 8.90 -9.75 -20.73
C VAL A 121 8.26 -8.74 -21.68
N ILE A 122 7.30 -7.94 -21.20
CA ILE A 122 6.68 -6.88 -22.00
C ILE A 122 7.72 -5.83 -22.41
N PHE A 123 8.61 -5.42 -21.51
CA PHE A 123 9.67 -4.46 -21.81
C PHE A 123 10.59 -4.97 -22.93
N ILE A 124 11.04 -6.22 -22.84
CA ILE A 124 11.88 -6.84 -23.88
C ILE A 124 11.13 -6.92 -25.21
N ALA A 125 9.84 -7.32 -25.20
CA ALA A 125 9.03 -7.42 -26.41
C ALA A 125 8.86 -6.03 -27.07
N VAL A 126 8.57 -4.99 -26.31
CA VAL A 126 8.47 -3.61 -26.80
C VAL A 126 9.81 -3.14 -27.36
N PHE A 127 10.91 -3.41 -26.67
CA PHE A 127 12.24 -3.06 -27.13
C PHE A 127 12.60 -3.73 -28.46
N LEU A 128 12.34 -5.03 -28.58
CA LEU A 128 12.55 -5.77 -29.84
C LEU A 128 11.66 -5.24 -30.98
N LEU A 129 10.44 -4.85 -30.66
CA LEU A 129 9.49 -4.30 -31.64
C LEU A 129 9.95 -2.94 -32.15
N ILE A 130 10.44 -2.06 -31.26
CA ILE A 130 11.03 -0.77 -31.63
C ILE A 130 12.29 -0.98 -32.50
N ALA A 131 13.13 -1.97 -32.14
CA ALA A 131 14.41 -2.20 -32.85
C ALA A 131 14.24 -2.82 -34.25
N ASN A 132 13.08 -3.45 -34.56
CA ASN A 132 12.87 -4.17 -35.82
C ASN A 132 11.80 -3.56 -36.74
N VAL A 133 11.08 -2.54 -36.27
CA VAL A 133 10.02 -1.87 -37.04
C VAL A 133 10.29 -0.38 -37.12
N GLU A 134 10.27 0.20 -38.31
CA GLU A 134 10.41 1.65 -38.47
C GLU A 134 9.12 2.35 -38.03
N TRP A 135 9.21 3.02 -36.88
CA TRP A 135 8.12 3.81 -36.32
C TRP A 135 8.42 5.31 -36.45
N PRO A 136 7.40 6.16 -36.47
CA PRO A 136 7.61 7.60 -36.22
C PRO A 136 8.26 7.83 -34.84
N ASN A 137 9.29 8.66 -34.76
CA ASN A 137 10.08 8.93 -33.53
C ASN A 137 9.22 9.19 -32.28
N ILE A 138 8.07 9.82 -32.43
CA ILE A 138 7.14 10.09 -31.33
C ILE A 138 6.58 8.78 -30.74
N ILE A 139 6.23 7.82 -31.58
CA ILE A 139 5.66 6.53 -31.14
C ILE A 139 6.73 5.72 -30.41
N GLU A 140 7.97 5.70 -30.91
CA GLU A 140 9.10 5.02 -30.25
C GLU A 140 9.33 5.58 -28.83
N VAL A 141 9.38 6.88 -28.70
CA VAL A 141 9.56 7.55 -27.41
C VAL A 141 8.42 7.24 -26.45
N VAL A 142 7.17 7.31 -26.91
CA VAL A 142 5.99 7.03 -26.06
C VAL A 142 5.98 5.58 -25.59
N LEU A 143 6.24 4.63 -26.50
CA LEU A 143 6.30 3.21 -26.15
C LEU A 143 7.45 2.91 -25.18
N GLY A 144 8.63 3.49 -25.40
CA GLY A 144 9.79 3.33 -24.53
C GLY A 144 9.54 3.88 -23.12
N VAL A 145 8.98 5.09 -23.03
CA VAL A 145 8.64 5.70 -21.74
C VAL A 145 7.56 4.87 -21.00
N ALA A 146 6.52 4.42 -21.70
CA ALA A 146 5.47 3.60 -21.12
C ALA A 146 6.02 2.25 -20.57
N ALA A 147 6.92 1.62 -21.31
CA ALA A 147 7.55 0.37 -20.91
C ALA A 147 8.45 0.55 -19.67
N ILE A 148 9.23 1.63 -19.61
CA ILE A 148 10.05 1.97 -18.43
C ILE A 148 9.15 2.23 -17.23
N PHE A 149 8.05 2.98 -17.41
CA PHE A 149 7.11 3.29 -16.33
C PHE A 149 6.50 2.01 -15.75
N LEU A 150 6.13 1.05 -16.59
CA LEU A 150 5.59 -0.24 -16.18
C LEU A 150 6.60 -1.01 -15.31
N VAL A 151 7.87 -1.06 -15.70
CA VAL A 151 8.92 -1.74 -14.94
C VAL A 151 9.10 -1.06 -13.57
N VAL A 152 9.26 0.26 -13.54
CA VAL A 152 9.46 1.01 -12.29
C VAL A 152 8.29 0.80 -11.34
N TYR A 153 7.06 0.87 -11.84
CA TYR A 153 5.85 0.74 -11.04
C TYR A 153 5.67 -0.65 -10.42
N THR A 154 6.15 -1.71 -11.09
CA THR A 154 6.07 -3.08 -10.56
C THR A 154 7.23 -3.43 -9.62
N TRP A 155 8.42 -2.88 -9.86
CA TRP A 155 9.61 -3.19 -9.09
C TRP A 155 9.69 -2.43 -7.76
N MET A 156 9.20 -1.20 -7.72
CA MET A 156 9.27 -0.37 -6.53
C MET A 156 8.55 -0.99 -5.31
N PRO A 157 7.29 -1.49 -5.42
CA PRO A 157 6.65 -2.22 -4.34
C PRO A 157 7.36 -3.53 -3.97
N LEU A 158 7.87 -4.26 -4.97
CA LEU A 158 8.59 -5.52 -4.73
C LEU A 158 9.79 -5.31 -3.80
N LEU A 159 10.60 -4.28 -4.04
CA LEU A 159 11.74 -3.94 -3.17
C LEU A 159 11.27 -3.53 -1.76
N GLY A 160 10.16 -2.81 -1.65
CA GLY A 160 9.54 -2.44 -0.37
C GLY A 160 9.14 -3.66 0.45
N PHE A 161 8.47 -4.63 -0.17
CA PHE A 161 8.07 -5.87 0.52
C PHE A 161 9.27 -6.74 0.89
N GLN A 162 10.30 -6.80 0.05
CA GLN A 162 11.54 -7.54 0.38
C GLN A 162 12.23 -6.96 1.62
N THR A 163 12.36 -5.65 1.71
CA THR A 163 13.02 -5.01 2.87
C THR A 163 12.24 -5.23 4.17
N LYS A 164 10.91 -5.25 4.11
CA LYS A 164 10.04 -5.54 5.26
C LYS A 164 10.17 -7.00 5.71
N LEU A 165 10.12 -7.94 4.77
CA LEU A 165 10.28 -9.36 5.07
C LEU A 165 11.61 -9.67 5.75
N VAL A 166 12.70 -9.07 5.28
CA VAL A 166 14.01 -9.24 5.90
C VAL A 166 14.02 -8.72 7.34
N LYS A 167 13.34 -7.58 7.60
CA LYS A 167 13.21 -7.04 8.96
C LYS A 167 12.36 -7.93 9.86
N ALA A 168 11.18 -8.36 9.39
CA ALA A 168 10.26 -9.21 10.14
C ALA A 168 10.91 -10.55 10.52
N ARG A 169 11.59 -11.21 9.57
CA ARG A 169 12.32 -12.47 9.85
C ARG A 169 13.44 -12.29 10.87
N LYS A 170 14.15 -11.16 10.83
CA LYS A 170 15.21 -10.91 11.81
C LYS A 170 14.67 -10.72 13.24
N GLN A 171 13.45 -10.18 13.38
CA GLN A 171 12.80 -10.04 14.70
C GLN A 171 12.30 -11.37 15.26
N LEU A 172 11.98 -12.35 14.39
CA LEU A 172 11.60 -13.71 14.80
C LEU A 172 12.80 -14.58 15.23
N ASP A 173 14.00 -14.24 14.76
CA ASP A 173 15.25 -15.00 15.05
C ASP A 173 16.00 -14.48 16.29
N ASP A 174 15.64 -13.28 16.81
CA ASP A 174 16.18 -12.66 18.03
C ASP A 174 15.28 -12.93 19.25
#